data_930a2a36c76a4e522bd23640fe2a7770
#
_entry.id   930a2a36c76a4e522bd23640fe2a7770
#
_cell.length_a   1.000
_cell.length_b   1.000
_cell.length_c   1.000
_cell.angle_alpha   90.00
_cell.angle_beta   90.00
_cell.angle_gamma   90.00
#
_symmetry.space_group_name_H-M   'P 1'
#
loop_
_entity.id
_entity.type
_entity.pdbx_description
1 polymer ?
#
loop_
_entity_poly.entity_id
_entity_poly.type
_entity_poly.pdbx_seq_one_letter_code
_entity_poly.pdbx_strand_id
1 'polypeptide(L)'
;MAYKNASECWKDIMSDVKKNAGLLSEIEKIAKENTEPTNVVFGTSGWRGEIGFDYTYNNFKIVTTAIIEMFKEQSPDVMKALGVKDFNEVKTRGVIVGHDNRFLGPDFAKIAIALLSKEGIKTYYSGETTTPEFSAAIEETGAACSINLTPSHNPAQWAGFKFNPSDGGPAGSEITKVIEKFANSMMSQKRTIPNPDNTASFETIDPIALYEKFINKRGTLNTKELKKFIDENDCLICIDHVHGSTRTRPQRLLGQSPKIKYFRTEDDYLFGGIAPEPSSENMKKVTEALRSSNAKFKLGVIMDPDGDRIRFTDGTTELPMNYFGALAFHFFYKYKGFKGVVTKSVATSNFVNAIAEKLGAGIKETMVGFKNFRPYLLSTSSERAIIAFEESDGISGYNHTLEKDSIFGFLVALEMMAKTGKNIGDYFKDVQEEFGYFYPDRSGIVVDRSLVGKPLVEKLSKIRETMQPGSKVTFGDATKTIKTVITVDGTKIVFDDDSWLLIRPSGTEPKVRFYIETRSEAEKDVMFKKAGEITKNAIAS
;
A
#
# COMPACT_ATOMS: atom_id res chain seq x y z
N MET A 1 -31.92 -15.31 13.68
CA MET A 1 -31.94 -14.14 14.60
C MET A 1 -31.60 -12.92 13.77
N ALA A 2 -32.34 -11.83 13.88
CA ALA A 2 -31.96 -10.60 13.22
C ALA A 2 -30.80 -9.96 14.01
N TYR A 3 -29.68 -9.69 13.35
CA TYR A 3 -28.57 -8.97 13.96
C TYR A 3 -28.95 -7.52 14.23
N LYS A 4 -28.44 -6.95 15.32
CA LYS A 4 -28.71 -5.55 15.67
C LYS A 4 -27.96 -4.57 14.73
N ASN A 5 -26.79 -4.99 14.24
CA ASN A 5 -25.96 -4.21 13.33
C ASN A 5 -24.97 -5.11 12.57
N ALA A 6 -24.33 -4.57 11.57
CA ALA A 6 -23.34 -5.28 10.74
C ALA A 6 -22.15 -5.81 11.54
N SER A 7 -21.66 -5.06 12.52
CA SER A 7 -20.47 -5.46 13.29
C SER A 7 -20.71 -6.72 14.14
N GLU A 8 -21.92 -6.95 14.64
CA GLU A 8 -22.28 -8.21 15.32
C GLU A 8 -22.28 -9.38 14.32
N CYS A 9 -22.89 -9.19 13.15
CA CYS A 9 -22.90 -10.20 12.09
C CYS A 9 -21.48 -10.54 11.61
N TRP A 10 -20.63 -9.53 11.41
CA TRP A 10 -19.22 -9.75 11.04
C TRP A 10 -18.44 -10.52 12.11
N LYS A 11 -18.68 -10.27 13.40
CA LYS A 11 -18.03 -11.06 14.48
C LYS A 11 -18.39 -12.55 14.37
N ASP A 12 -19.65 -12.86 14.09
CA ASP A 12 -20.10 -14.24 13.91
C ASP A 12 -19.46 -14.87 12.66
N ILE A 13 -19.42 -14.15 11.52
CA ILE A 13 -18.77 -14.62 10.30
C ILE A 13 -17.30 -14.94 10.58
N MET A 14 -16.58 -14.02 11.19
CA MET A 14 -15.13 -14.15 11.44
C MET A 14 -14.80 -15.14 12.55
N SER A 15 -15.77 -15.54 13.39
CA SER A 15 -15.55 -16.58 14.41
C SER A 15 -15.39 -17.98 13.80
N ASP A 16 -16.05 -18.26 12.68
CA ASP A 16 -15.92 -19.48 11.89
C ASP A 16 -16.33 -19.21 10.43
N VAL A 17 -15.37 -18.78 9.61
CA VAL A 17 -15.63 -18.36 8.24
C VAL A 17 -16.21 -19.46 7.35
N LYS A 18 -15.89 -20.73 7.63
CA LYS A 18 -16.42 -21.85 6.84
C LYS A 18 -17.87 -22.14 7.15
N LYS A 19 -18.24 -22.09 8.41
CA LYS A 19 -19.60 -22.35 8.88
C LYS A 19 -20.53 -21.18 8.60
N ASN A 20 -20.05 -19.96 8.77
CA ASN A 20 -20.85 -18.75 8.83
C ASN A 20 -20.79 -17.91 7.53
N ALA A 21 -20.14 -18.38 6.47
CA ALA A 21 -20.07 -17.68 5.17
C ALA A 21 -21.47 -17.32 4.60
N GLY A 22 -22.48 -18.11 4.86
CA GLY A 22 -23.86 -17.83 4.43
C GLY A 22 -24.46 -16.54 5.02
N LEU A 23 -23.91 -16.02 6.12
CA LEU A 23 -24.32 -14.75 6.72
C LEU A 23 -23.90 -13.51 5.90
N LEU A 24 -23.07 -13.67 4.86
CA LEU A 24 -22.76 -12.57 3.94
C LEU A 24 -24.01 -11.97 3.28
N SER A 25 -25.04 -12.77 3.04
CA SER A 25 -26.32 -12.27 2.54
C SER A 25 -27.04 -11.33 3.51
N GLU A 26 -26.87 -11.55 4.82
CA GLU A 26 -27.42 -10.64 5.85
C GLU A 26 -26.61 -9.33 5.91
N ILE A 27 -25.29 -9.40 5.75
CA ILE A 27 -24.43 -8.20 5.61
C ILE A 27 -24.86 -7.37 4.40
N GLU A 28 -25.10 -8.01 3.26
CA GLU A 28 -25.58 -7.31 2.05
C GLU A 28 -26.91 -6.60 2.29
N LYS A 29 -27.86 -7.28 2.95
CA LYS A 29 -29.16 -6.69 3.30
C LYS A 29 -28.97 -5.48 4.22
N ILE A 30 -28.20 -5.62 5.30
CA ILE A 30 -27.90 -4.51 6.21
C ILE A 30 -27.23 -3.35 5.45
N ALA A 31 -26.26 -3.63 4.57
CA ALA A 31 -25.59 -2.59 3.79
C ALA A 31 -26.53 -1.83 2.84
N LYS A 32 -27.57 -2.51 2.31
CA LYS A 32 -28.60 -1.90 1.47
C LYS A 32 -29.59 -1.04 2.26
N GLU A 33 -29.97 -1.47 3.44
CA GLU A 33 -31.01 -0.84 4.28
C GLU A 33 -30.45 0.29 5.14
N ASN A 34 -29.17 0.21 5.55
CA ASN A 34 -28.54 1.22 6.40
C ASN A 34 -28.21 2.49 5.62
N THR A 35 -28.82 3.61 6.01
CA THR A 35 -28.63 4.96 5.45
C THR A 35 -28.00 5.93 6.45
N GLU A 36 -27.57 5.43 7.62
CA GLU A 36 -26.92 6.30 8.61
C GLU A 36 -25.62 6.91 8.04
N PRO A 37 -25.42 8.22 8.25
CA PRO A 37 -24.25 8.91 7.76
C PRO A 37 -22.99 8.47 8.48
N THR A 38 -21.87 8.50 7.76
CA THR A 38 -20.54 8.31 8.34
C THR A 38 -19.64 9.51 8.07
N ASN A 39 -18.51 9.60 8.76
CA ASN A 39 -17.49 10.61 8.49
C ASN A 39 -16.54 10.11 7.40
N VAL A 40 -16.53 10.76 6.25
CA VAL A 40 -15.67 10.41 5.13
C VAL A 40 -14.33 11.12 5.27
N VAL A 41 -13.27 10.33 5.44
CA VAL A 41 -11.88 10.81 5.50
C VAL A 41 -11.01 9.96 4.60
N PHE A 42 -10.37 10.60 3.62
CA PHE A 42 -9.35 9.96 2.78
C PHE A 42 -8.01 9.98 3.51
N GLY A 43 -7.60 8.82 4.01
CA GLY A 43 -6.31 8.65 4.69
C GLY A 43 -5.11 8.73 3.73
N THR A 44 -4.08 7.95 4.01
CA THR A 44 -2.87 7.86 3.14
C THR A 44 -3.17 7.23 1.78
N SER A 45 -4.22 6.40 1.69
CA SER A 45 -4.55 5.62 0.50
C SER A 45 -6.05 5.36 0.38
N GLY A 46 -6.88 6.40 0.40
CA GLY A 46 -8.32 6.31 0.19
C GLY A 46 -9.18 6.34 1.46
N TRP A 47 -10.51 6.36 1.27
CA TRP A 47 -11.51 6.18 2.33
C TRP A 47 -11.72 4.69 2.59
N ARG A 48 -11.88 4.33 3.86
CA ARG A 48 -12.10 2.95 4.32
C ARG A 48 -13.24 2.92 5.33
N GLY A 49 -14.04 1.86 5.29
CA GLY A 49 -15.15 1.66 6.21
C GLY A 49 -15.53 0.18 6.34
N GLU A 50 -16.20 -0.17 7.44
CA GLU A 50 -16.76 -1.50 7.64
C GLU A 50 -18.04 -1.65 6.80
N ILE A 51 -18.15 -2.75 6.03
CA ILE A 51 -19.30 -3.03 5.16
C ILE A 51 -20.56 -3.21 6.00
N GLY A 52 -21.59 -2.46 5.66
CA GLY A 52 -22.87 -2.45 6.38
C GLY A 52 -22.92 -1.49 7.57
N PHE A 53 -21.79 -0.93 7.99
CA PHE A 53 -21.72 0.11 9.03
C PHE A 53 -21.36 1.47 8.41
N ASP A 54 -20.08 1.71 8.09
CA ASP A 54 -19.62 2.92 7.40
C ASP A 54 -19.83 2.84 5.88
N TYR A 55 -19.49 1.66 5.32
CA TYR A 55 -19.49 1.41 3.88
C TYR A 55 -20.83 0.74 3.50
N THR A 56 -21.84 1.57 3.29
CA THR A 56 -23.21 1.18 2.91
C THR A 56 -23.47 1.57 1.46
N TYR A 57 -24.51 1.03 0.86
CA TYR A 57 -24.91 1.42 -0.50
C TYR A 57 -25.20 2.93 -0.61
N ASN A 58 -25.85 3.53 0.40
CA ASN A 58 -26.12 4.96 0.39
C ASN A 58 -24.84 5.80 0.54
N ASN A 59 -23.99 5.46 1.52
CA ASN A 59 -22.76 6.20 1.77
C ASN A 59 -21.79 6.12 0.58
N PHE A 60 -21.70 4.95 -0.06
CA PHE A 60 -20.95 4.76 -1.31
C PHE A 60 -21.47 5.65 -2.45
N LYS A 61 -22.80 5.69 -2.65
CA LYS A 61 -23.41 6.59 -3.64
C LYS A 61 -23.12 8.07 -3.35
N ILE A 62 -23.12 8.45 -2.07
CA ILE A 62 -22.75 9.82 -1.65
C ILE A 62 -21.29 10.14 -2.02
N VAL A 63 -20.35 9.25 -1.73
CA VAL A 63 -18.93 9.48 -2.06
C VAL A 63 -18.72 9.54 -3.58
N THR A 64 -19.37 8.66 -4.34
CA THR A 64 -19.31 8.71 -5.81
C THR A 64 -19.93 10.02 -6.35
N THR A 65 -21.06 10.46 -5.79
CA THR A 65 -21.69 11.74 -6.15
C THR A 65 -20.78 12.92 -5.79
N ALA A 66 -20.07 12.86 -4.66
CA ALA A 66 -19.11 13.90 -4.27
C ALA A 66 -17.98 14.06 -5.29
N ILE A 67 -17.52 12.97 -5.89
CA ILE A 67 -16.53 13.02 -6.99
C ILE A 67 -17.14 13.70 -8.22
N ILE A 68 -18.37 13.38 -8.57
CA ILE A 68 -19.07 14.01 -9.70
C ILE A 68 -19.23 15.52 -9.45
N GLU A 69 -19.62 15.92 -8.25
CA GLU A 69 -19.74 17.34 -7.89
C GLU A 69 -18.38 18.06 -7.91
N MET A 70 -17.30 17.40 -7.49
CA MET A 70 -15.93 17.91 -7.63
C MET A 70 -15.58 18.18 -9.10
N PHE A 71 -15.94 17.27 -10.03
CA PHE A 71 -15.73 17.50 -11.47
C PHE A 71 -16.55 18.69 -11.99
N LYS A 72 -17.78 18.87 -11.51
CA LYS A 72 -18.68 19.96 -11.91
C LYS A 72 -18.23 21.31 -11.35
N GLU A 73 -17.66 21.35 -10.13
CA GLU A 73 -17.14 22.58 -9.51
C GLU A 73 -16.01 23.20 -10.32
N GLN A 74 -15.19 22.37 -10.99
CA GLN A 74 -14.10 22.78 -11.88
C GLN A 74 -13.10 23.76 -11.23
N SER A 75 -12.82 23.59 -9.94
CA SER A 75 -11.79 24.37 -9.27
C SER A 75 -10.45 24.27 -10.02
N PRO A 76 -9.76 25.39 -10.32
CA PRO A 76 -8.50 25.36 -11.09
C PRO A 76 -7.44 24.46 -10.47
N ASP A 77 -7.32 24.44 -9.13
CA ASP A 77 -6.35 23.59 -8.43
C ASP A 77 -6.70 22.12 -8.56
N VAL A 78 -8.00 21.75 -8.49
CA VAL A 78 -8.48 20.39 -8.68
C VAL A 78 -8.26 19.95 -10.13
N MET A 79 -8.63 20.76 -11.12
CA MET A 79 -8.43 20.41 -12.54
C MET A 79 -6.95 20.22 -12.86
N LYS A 80 -6.08 21.08 -12.35
CA LYS A 80 -4.62 20.93 -12.45
C LYS A 80 -4.13 19.64 -11.79
N ALA A 81 -4.60 19.33 -10.60
CA ALA A 81 -4.21 18.11 -9.88
C ALA A 81 -4.74 16.83 -10.54
N LEU A 82 -5.92 16.89 -11.17
CA LEU A 82 -6.47 15.82 -12.00
C LEU A 82 -5.69 15.65 -13.32
N GLY A 83 -5.02 16.70 -13.79
CA GLY A 83 -4.35 16.71 -15.09
C GLY A 83 -5.34 16.79 -16.26
N VAL A 84 -6.44 17.54 -16.10
CA VAL A 84 -7.47 17.80 -17.10
C VAL A 84 -7.78 19.29 -17.17
N LYS A 85 -8.35 19.76 -18.28
CA LYS A 85 -8.68 21.17 -18.49
C LYS A 85 -10.03 21.55 -17.84
N ASP A 86 -11.01 20.69 -18.02
CA ASP A 86 -12.39 20.93 -17.63
C ASP A 86 -13.19 19.62 -17.48
N PHE A 87 -14.46 19.74 -17.12
CA PHE A 87 -15.35 18.59 -16.98
C PHE A 87 -15.63 17.86 -18.30
N ASN A 88 -15.59 18.55 -19.45
CA ASN A 88 -15.79 17.91 -20.75
C ASN A 88 -14.62 16.99 -21.08
N GLU A 89 -13.40 17.36 -20.69
CA GLU A 89 -12.25 16.48 -20.84
C GLU A 89 -12.37 15.24 -19.94
N VAL A 90 -12.89 15.37 -18.71
CA VAL A 90 -13.21 14.21 -17.87
C VAL A 90 -14.23 13.31 -18.54
N LYS A 91 -15.31 13.87 -19.11
CA LYS A 91 -16.34 13.10 -19.82
C LYS A 91 -15.79 12.31 -21.00
N THR A 92 -14.93 12.92 -21.79
CA THR A 92 -14.40 12.32 -23.03
C THR A 92 -13.29 11.33 -22.79
N ARG A 93 -12.36 11.62 -21.89
CA ARG A 93 -11.28 10.70 -21.49
C ARG A 93 -11.82 9.54 -20.66
N GLY A 94 -12.83 9.81 -19.83
CA GLY A 94 -13.53 8.82 -19.04
C GLY A 94 -12.86 8.44 -17.73
N VAL A 95 -13.54 7.59 -16.98
CA VAL A 95 -13.14 7.11 -15.64
C VAL A 95 -13.06 5.59 -15.66
N ILE A 96 -11.94 5.03 -15.20
CA ILE A 96 -11.78 3.59 -14.99
C ILE A 96 -12.37 3.24 -13.64
N VAL A 97 -13.23 2.23 -13.59
CA VAL A 97 -13.83 1.69 -12.36
C VAL A 97 -13.53 0.20 -12.26
N GLY A 98 -13.02 -0.24 -11.12
CA GLY A 98 -12.81 -1.64 -10.83
C GLY A 98 -12.63 -1.86 -9.33
N HIS A 99 -12.33 -3.08 -8.93
CA HIS A 99 -12.33 -3.49 -7.53
C HIS A 99 -11.29 -4.59 -7.27
N ASP A 100 -10.91 -4.77 -6.01
CA ASP A 100 -10.25 -6.01 -5.58
C ASP A 100 -11.27 -7.16 -5.47
N ASN A 101 -10.85 -8.32 -4.95
CA ASN A 101 -11.72 -9.50 -4.85
C ASN A 101 -12.63 -9.51 -3.59
N ARG A 102 -12.93 -8.37 -2.98
CA ARG A 102 -13.75 -8.31 -1.76
C ARG A 102 -15.25 -8.42 -2.04
N PHE A 103 -15.95 -8.86 -1.00
CA PHE A 103 -17.41 -8.93 -0.98
C PHE A 103 -18.04 -7.60 -1.38
N LEU A 104 -19.06 -7.64 -2.24
CA LEU A 104 -19.78 -6.50 -2.84
C LEU A 104 -18.92 -5.58 -3.75
N GLY A 105 -17.66 -5.88 -4.02
CA GLY A 105 -16.82 -5.10 -4.94
C GLY A 105 -17.49 -4.89 -6.31
N PRO A 106 -17.94 -5.95 -7.00
CA PRO A 106 -18.64 -5.82 -8.29
C PRO A 106 -19.92 -4.99 -8.23
N ASP A 107 -20.68 -5.06 -7.12
CA ASP A 107 -21.95 -4.33 -6.98
C ASP A 107 -21.70 -2.83 -6.81
N PHE A 108 -20.74 -2.45 -5.98
CA PHE A 108 -20.33 -1.07 -5.83
C PHE A 108 -19.73 -0.50 -7.11
N ALA A 109 -18.95 -1.27 -7.86
CA ALA A 109 -18.43 -0.85 -9.15
C ALA A 109 -19.54 -0.54 -10.16
N LYS A 110 -20.57 -1.39 -10.26
CA LYS A 110 -21.76 -1.15 -11.12
C LYS A 110 -22.49 0.13 -10.73
N ILE A 111 -22.65 0.40 -9.43
CA ILE A 111 -23.28 1.63 -8.93
C ILE A 111 -22.47 2.86 -9.35
N ALA A 112 -21.13 2.83 -9.16
CA ALA A 112 -20.27 3.93 -9.56
C ALA A 112 -20.38 4.20 -11.07
N ILE A 113 -20.29 3.16 -11.90
CA ILE A 113 -20.44 3.23 -13.35
C ILE A 113 -21.79 3.88 -13.72
N ALA A 114 -22.87 3.42 -13.11
CA ALA A 114 -24.20 3.93 -13.42
C ALA A 114 -24.38 5.41 -13.06
N LEU A 115 -23.84 5.85 -11.91
CA LEU A 115 -23.83 7.26 -11.50
C LEU A 115 -23.01 8.14 -12.45
N LEU A 116 -21.83 7.67 -12.84
CA LEU A 116 -20.95 8.38 -13.78
C LEU A 116 -21.58 8.47 -15.18
N SER A 117 -22.13 7.35 -15.68
CA SER A 117 -22.78 7.29 -17.01
C SER A 117 -23.98 8.23 -17.10
N LYS A 118 -24.76 8.38 -16.03
CA LYS A 118 -25.89 9.32 -15.95
C LYS A 118 -25.47 10.77 -16.22
N GLU A 119 -24.25 11.13 -15.87
CA GLU A 119 -23.67 12.48 -16.11
C GLU A 119 -22.97 12.59 -17.49
N GLY A 120 -23.09 11.55 -18.32
CA GLY A 120 -22.45 11.50 -19.63
C GLY A 120 -20.93 11.31 -19.57
N ILE A 121 -20.41 10.77 -18.47
CA ILE A 121 -19.00 10.45 -18.33
C ILE A 121 -18.76 9.07 -18.94
N LYS A 122 -17.82 8.97 -19.89
CA LYS A 122 -17.36 7.69 -20.42
C LYS A 122 -16.82 6.84 -19.27
N THR A 123 -17.18 5.57 -19.20
CA THR A 123 -16.71 4.67 -18.15
C THR A 123 -16.06 3.44 -18.74
N TYR A 124 -14.97 3.02 -18.11
CA TYR A 124 -14.28 1.77 -18.37
C TYR A 124 -14.42 0.86 -17.16
N TYR A 125 -14.84 -0.37 -17.37
CA TYR A 125 -14.90 -1.38 -16.32
C TYR A 125 -13.72 -2.33 -16.45
N SER A 126 -12.86 -2.38 -15.45
CA SER A 126 -11.68 -3.24 -15.43
C SER A 126 -11.88 -4.54 -14.64
N GLY A 127 -13.03 -4.71 -13.99
CA GLY A 127 -13.31 -5.88 -13.17
C GLY A 127 -12.38 -5.96 -11.95
N GLU A 128 -11.97 -7.18 -11.61
CA GLU A 128 -11.00 -7.41 -10.54
C GLU A 128 -9.61 -6.95 -10.99
N THR A 129 -9.08 -5.94 -10.32
CA THR A 129 -7.91 -5.18 -10.75
C THR A 129 -7.02 -4.85 -9.56
N THR A 130 -5.70 -4.95 -9.74
CA THR A 130 -4.74 -4.52 -8.71
C THR A 130 -4.51 -3.02 -8.76
N THR A 131 -4.09 -2.42 -7.63
CA THR A 131 -3.81 -0.98 -7.56
C THR A 131 -2.79 -0.51 -8.63
N PRO A 132 -1.64 -1.19 -8.86
CA PRO A 132 -0.72 -0.77 -9.92
C PRO A 132 -1.27 -0.94 -11.34
N GLU A 133 -2.17 -1.89 -11.58
CA GLU A 133 -2.83 -2.04 -12.88
C GLU A 133 -3.71 -0.84 -13.22
N PHE A 134 -4.38 -0.22 -12.22
CA PHE A 134 -5.09 1.05 -12.46
C PHE A 134 -4.16 2.15 -12.94
N SER A 135 -2.98 2.28 -12.33
CA SER A 135 -1.98 3.27 -12.77
C SER A 135 -1.56 3.06 -14.23
N ALA A 136 -1.26 1.82 -14.60
CA ALA A 136 -0.91 1.45 -15.96
C ALA A 136 -2.08 1.65 -16.94
N ALA A 137 -3.29 1.27 -16.55
CA ALA A 137 -4.48 1.41 -17.38
C ALA A 137 -4.84 2.88 -17.65
N ILE A 138 -4.68 3.78 -16.67
CA ILE A 138 -4.84 5.23 -16.87
C ILE A 138 -3.88 5.71 -17.97
N GLU A 139 -2.61 5.35 -17.90
CA GLU A 139 -1.62 5.77 -18.90
C GLU A 139 -1.92 5.19 -20.29
N GLU A 140 -2.24 3.90 -20.36
CA GLU A 140 -2.42 3.21 -21.64
C GLU A 140 -3.74 3.53 -22.34
N THR A 141 -4.79 3.91 -21.59
CA THR A 141 -6.09 4.33 -22.14
C THR A 141 -6.21 5.84 -22.29
N GLY A 142 -5.41 6.62 -21.58
CA GLY A 142 -5.54 8.06 -21.48
C GLY A 142 -6.74 8.52 -20.62
N ALA A 143 -7.30 7.64 -19.78
CA ALA A 143 -8.41 7.99 -18.89
C ALA A 143 -8.08 9.19 -18.00
N ALA A 144 -9.11 9.95 -17.60
CA ALA A 144 -8.94 11.14 -16.77
C ALA A 144 -8.58 10.78 -15.31
N CYS A 145 -9.08 9.64 -14.83
CA CYS A 145 -8.85 9.16 -13.47
C CYS A 145 -9.35 7.71 -13.30
N SER A 146 -9.14 7.15 -12.12
CA SER A 146 -9.77 5.89 -11.73
C SER A 146 -10.44 5.94 -10.36
N ILE A 147 -11.45 5.09 -10.19
CA ILE A 147 -12.07 4.69 -8.94
C ILE A 147 -11.68 3.24 -8.70
N ASN A 148 -10.85 3.00 -7.69
CA ASN A 148 -10.37 1.69 -7.31
C ASN A 148 -10.98 1.31 -5.96
N LEU A 149 -11.83 0.27 -5.96
CA LEU A 149 -12.58 -0.18 -4.79
C LEU A 149 -11.78 -1.24 -4.02
N THR A 150 -10.98 -0.78 -3.08
CA THR A 150 -10.13 -1.62 -2.22
C THR A 150 -9.74 -0.91 -0.93
N PRO A 151 -9.72 -1.60 0.22
CA PRO A 151 -9.11 -1.16 1.45
C PRO A 151 -7.68 -1.71 1.63
N SER A 152 -7.05 -2.27 0.58
CA SER A 152 -5.74 -2.95 0.59
C SER A 152 -5.75 -4.18 1.53
N HIS A 153 -4.89 -4.23 2.54
CA HIS A 153 -4.65 -5.34 3.46
C HIS A 153 -5.63 -5.41 4.66
N ASN A 154 -6.63 -4.54 4.75
CA ASN A 154 -7.58 -4.59 5.85
C ASN A 154 -8.32 -5.95 5.89
N PRO A 155 -8.80 -6.41 7.07
CA PRO A 155 -9.59 -7.63 7.19
C PRO A 155 -10.85 -7.65 6.30
N ALA A 156 -11.47 -8.82 6.15
CA ALA A 156 -12.55 -9.08 5.18
C ALA A 156 -13.78 -8.15 5.32
N GLN A 157 -14.11 -7.73 6.55
CA GLN A 157 -15.24 -6.85 6.82
C GLN A 157 -15.08 -5.41 6.32
N TRP A 158 -13.88 -5.03 5.85
CA TRP A 158 -13.59 -3.68 5.37
C TRP A 158 -13.74 -3.57 3.85
N ALA A 159 -14.28 -2.45 3.41
CA ALA A 159 -14.18 -1.97 2.03
C ALA A 159 -13.45 -0.64 1.96
N GLY A 160 -13.05 -0.24 0.77
CA GLY A 160 -12.35 1.02 0.57
C GLY A 160 -12.58 1.62 -0.80
N PHE A 161 -12.22 2.89 -0.90
CA PHE A 161 -12.40 3.72 -2.08
C PHE A 161 -11.14 4.54 -2.31
N LYS A 162 -10.33 4.16 -3.29
CA LYS A 162 -9.15 4.91 -3.75
C LYS A 162 -9.50 5.72 -4.99
N PHE A 163 -8.83 6.84 -5.17
CA PHE A 163 -8.94 7.70 -6.34
C PHE A 163 -7.55 8.01 -6.88
N ASN A 164 -7.34 7.79 -8.17
CA ASN A 164 -6.09 8.09 -8.86
C ASN A 164 -6.35 9.09 -10.00
N PRO A 165 -5.71 10.27 -10.01
CA PRO A 165 -5.79 11.23 -11.12
C PRO A 165 -5.13 10.71 -12.40
N SER A 166 -5.10 11.53 -13.44
CA SER A 166 -4.66 11.15 -14.79
C SER A 166 -3.21 10.69 -14.93
N ASP A 167 -2.38 10.91 -13.93
CA ASP A 167 -1.00 10.39 -13.90
C ASP A 167 -0.89 9.01 -13.24
N GLY A 168 -2.01 8.45 -12.77
CA GLY A 168 -2.07 7.13 -12.17
C GLY A 168 -1.52 7.02 -10.74
N GLY A 169 -1.01 8.10 -10.15
CA GLY A 169 -0.54 8.11 -8.76
C GLY A 169 -1.69 8.24 -7.75
N PRO A 170 -1.43 8.06 -6.44
CA PRO A 170 -2.43 8.31 -5.41
C PRO A 170 -2.85 9.78 -5.39
N ALA A 171 -4.15 10.07 -5.21
CA ALA A 171 -4.64 11.43 -5.15
C ALA A 171 -4.03 12.23 -4.00
N GLY A 172 -3.63 13.46 -4.30
CA GLY A 172 -3.14 14.43 -3.31
C GLY A 172 -4.28 15.02 -2.48
N SER A 173 -3.90 15.81 -1.48
CA SER A 173 -4.85 16.48 -0.57
C SER A 173 -5.74 17.50 -1.27
N GLU A 174 -5.28 18.10 -2.35
CA GLU A 174 -6.01 19.05 -3.20
C GLU A 174 -7.25 18.43 -3.85
N ILE A 175 -7.23 17.13 -4.11
CA ILE A 175 -8.37 16.35 -4.61
C ILE A 175 -9.17 15.77 -3.45
N THR A 176 -8.51 15.06 -2.54
CA THR A 176 -9.19 14.28 -1.50
C THR A 176 -9.98 15.16 -0.54
N LYS A 177 -9.48 16.36 -0.19
CA LYS A 177 -10.18 17.29 0.68
C LYS A 177 -11.45 17.89 0.04
N VAL A 178 -11.47 18.03 -1.27
CA VAL A 178 -12.68 18.48 -1.98
C VAL A 178 -13.72 17.36 -2.01
N ILE A 179 -13.32 16.09 -2.25
CA ILE A 179 -14.22 14.95 -2.16
C ILE A 179 -14.79 14.84 -0.73
N GLU A 180 -13.94 14.92 0.31
CA GLU A 180 -14.37 14.91 1.71
C GLU A 180 -15.38 16.03 2.02
N LYS A 181 -15.12 17.24 1.55
CA LYS A 181 -16.02 18.40 1.75
C LYS A 181 -17.42 18.12 1.20
N PHE A 182 -17.52 17.70 -0.06
CA PHE A 182 -18.82 17.39 -0.67
C PHE A 182 -19.49 16.20 -0.01
N ALA A 183 -18.75 15.10 0.24
CA ALA A 183 -19.31 13.91 0.86
C ALA A 183 -19.86 14.23 2.27
N ASN A 184 -19.06 14.84 3.14
CA ASN A 184 -19.47 15.17 4.51
C ASN A 184 -20.60 16.22 4.56
N SER A 185 -20.67 17.14 3.60
CA SER A 185 -21.81 18.05 3.47
C SER A 185 -23.11 17.27 3.18
N MET A 186 -23.09 16.31 2.27
CA MET A 186 -24.25 15.46 1.98
C MET A 186 -24.58 14.51 3.15
N MET A 187 -23.56 13.98 3.85
CA MET A 187 -23.75 13.16 5.05
C MET A 187 -24.43 13.94 6.18
N SER A 188 -24.00 15.18 6.45
CA SER A 188 -24.59 16.02 7.49
C SER A 188 -26.06 16.38 7.24
N GLN A 189 -26.45 16.42 5.95
CA GLN A 189 -27.85 16.61 5.53
C GLN A 189 -28.66 15.30 5.52
N LYS A 190 -28.07 14.16 5.91
CA LYS A 190 -28.67 12.81 5.83
C LYS A 190 -29.24 12.51 4.42
N ARG A 191 -28.52 12.92 3.40
CA ARG A 191 -29.00 12.80 2.02
C ARG A 191 -29.06 11.33 1.60
N THR A 192 -30.15 10.95 0.95
CA THR A 192 -30.30 9.64 0.30
C THR A 192 -30.19 9.80 -1.20
N ILE A 193 -29.25 9.06 -1.83
CA ILE A 193 -29.09 9.06 -3.28
C ILE A 193 -29.92 7.92 -3.87
N PRO A 194 -30.85 8.19 -4.81
CA PRO A 194 -31.62 7.14 -5.49
C PRO A 194 -30.70 6.10 -6.15
N ASN A 195 -31.20 4.88 -6.29
CA ASN A 195 -30.49 3.88 -7.09
C ASN A 195 -30.47 4.35 -8.56
N PRO A 196 -29.33 4.30 -9.23
CA PRO A 196 -29.26 4.62 -10.64
C PRO A 196 -30.01 3.55 -11.46
N ASP A 197 -30.52 3.96 -12.64
CA ASP A 197 -31.13 3.03 -13.58
C ASP A 197 -30.10 2.05 -14.15
N ASN A 198 -30.51 0.82 -14.46
CA ASN A 198 -29.64 -0.25 -14.97
C ASN A 198 -29.20 -0.05 -16.46
N THR A 199 -29.33 1.15 -17.02
CA THR A 199 -29.03 1.47 -18.43
C THR A 199 -27.60 1.99 -18.64
N ALA A 200 -26.69 1.78 -17.67
CA ALA A 200 -25.32 2.26 -17.76
C ALA A 200 -24.55 1.65 -18.95
N SER A 201 -23.96 2.50 -19.77
CA SER A 201 -23.04 2.09 -20.85
C SER A 201 -21.60 2.17 -20.33
N PHE A 202 -20.82 1.12 -20.56
CA PHE A 202 -19.40 1.09 -20.24
C PHE A 202 -18.61 0.22 -21.24
N GLU A 203 -17.32 0.48 -21.33
CA GLU A 203 -16.37 -0.32 -22.09
C GLU A 203 -15.61 -1.24 -21.14
N THR A 204 -15.55 -2.54 -21.41
CA THR A 204 -14.75 -3.47 -20.63
C THR A 204 -13.30 -3.44 -21.13
N ILE A 205 -12.34 -3.33 -20.21
CA ILE A 205 -10.90 -3.37 -20.49
C ILE A 205 -10.23 -4.55 -19.78
N ASP A 206 -9.14 -5.07 -20.35
CA ASP A 206 -8.28 -6.08 -19.70
C ASP A 206 -7.11 -5.38 -18.99
N PRO A 207 -7.17 -5.21 -17.67
CA PRO A 207 -6.13 -4.48 -16.92
C PRO A 207 -4.77 -5.19 -16.98
N ILE A 208 -4.75 -6.53 -17.07
CA ILE A 208 -3.51 -7.30 -17.13
C ILE A 208 -2.81 -7.07 -18.47
N ALA A 209 -3.56 -7.09 -19.59
CA ALA A 209 -3.00 -6.82 -20.90
C ALA A 209 -2.46 -5.38 -21.01
N LEU A 210 -3.15 -4.41 -20.40
CA LEU A 210 -2.68 -3.02 -20.34
C LEU A 210 -1.42 -2.89 -19.49
N TYR A 211 -1.34 -3.58 -18.36
CA TYR A 211 -0.16 -3.62 -17.50
C TYR A 211 1.03 -4.30 -18.19
N GLU A 212 0.82 -5.41 -18.89
CA GLU A 212 1.85 -6.08 -19.70
C GLU A 212 2.39 -5.15 -20.79
N LYS A 213 1.51 -4.46 -21.49
CA LYS A 213 1.88 -3.45 -22.51
C LYS A 213 2.71 -2.32 -21.87
N PHE A 214 2.28 -1.82 -20.70
CA PHE A 214 2.99 -0.80 -19.94
C PHE A 214 4.41 -1.24 -19.58
N ILE A 215 4.61 -2.42 -18.97
CA ILE A 215 5.92 -2.96 -18.60
C ILE A 215 6.84 -3.08 -19.84
N ASN A 216 6.33 -3.67 -20.91
CA ASN A 216 7.09 -3.88 -22.15
C ASN A 216 7.53 -2.56 -22.78
N LYS A 217 6.65 -1.56 -22.81
CA LYS A 217 6.94 -0.20 -23.29
C LYS A 217 8.01 0.48 -22.46
N ARG A 218 8.02 0.29 -21.16
CA ARG A 218 8.99 0.89 -20.23
C ARG A 218 10.37 0.26 -20.34
N GLY A 219 10.48 -1.03 -20.62
CA GLY A 219 11.72 -1.76 -20.83
C GLY A 219 12.66 -1.81 -19.62
N THR A 220 12.19 -1.41 -18.43
CA THR A 220 12.99 -1.46 -17.20
C THR A 220 13.21 -2.90 -16.75
N LEU A 221 12.22 -3.77 -16.97
CA LEU A 221 12.23 -5.20 -16.65
C LEU A 221 11.91 -5.99 -17.93
N ASN A 222 12.57 -7.15 -18.09
CA ASN A 222 12.37 -8.01 -19.26
C ASN A 222 11.77 -9.36 -18.84
N THR A 223 10.45 -9.49 -18.91
CA THR A 223 9.73 -10.70 -18.48
C THR A 223 10.15 -11.94 -19.24
N LYS A 224 10.57 -11.82 -20.53
CA LYS A 224 11.04 -12.95 -21.34
C LYS A 224 12.37 -13.51 -20.83
N GLU A 225 13.30 -12.63 -20.44
CA GLU A 225 14.57 -13.05 -19.83
C GLU A 225 14.35 -13.68 -18.46
N LEU A 226 13.43 -13.15 -17.67
CA LEU A 226 13.08 -13.73 -16.36
C LEU A 226 12.45 -15.12 -16.52
N LYS A 227 11.53 -15.30 -17.48
CA LYS A 227 10.97 -16.60 -17.81
C LYS A 227 12.08 -17.58 -18.22
N LYS A 228 12.98 -17.16 -19.11
CA LYS A 228 14.12 -17.96 -19.55
C LYS A 228 15.01 -18.36 -18.36
N PHE A 229 15.29 -17.45 -17.44
CA PHE A 229 16.05 -17.76 -16.21
C PHE A 229 15.39 -18.87 -15.40
N ILE A 230 14.07 -18.79 -15.17
CA ILE A 230 13.31 -19.81 -14.43
C ILE A 230 13.37 -21.15 -15.16
N ASP A 231 13.18 -21.17 -16.47
CA ASP A 231 13.11 -22.42 -17.24
C ASP A 231 14.47 -23.13 -17.34
N GLU A 232 15.54 -22.40 -17.49
CA GLU A 232 16.89 -22.95 -17.72
C GLU A 232 17.64 -23.29 -16.42
N ASN A 233 17.21 -22.79 -15.27
CA ASN A 233 17.90 -23.00 -14.00
C ASN A 233 17.11 -23.91 -13.04
N ASP A 234 17.78 -24.47 -12.06
CA ASP A 234 17.16 -25.21 -10.95
C ASP A 234 16.54 -24.22 -9.95
N CYS A 235 15.26 -23.86 -10.19
CA CYS A 235 14.52 -22.87 -9.44
C CYS A 235 13.30 -23.46 -8.74
N LEU A 236 12.96 -22.92 -7.57
CA LEU A 236 11.63 -23.00 -6.98
C LEU A 236 11.15 -21.60 -6.59
N ILE A 237 10.09 -21.15 -7.24
CA ILE A 237 9.43 -19.88 -6.95
C ILE A 237 8.09 -20.18 -6.26
N CYS A 238 7.83 -19.59 -5.11
CA CYS A 238 6.60 -19.75 -4.34
C CYS A 238 5.90 -18.40 -4.20
N ILE A 239 4.68 -18.27 -4.70
CA ILE A 239 3.91 -17.02 -4.70
C ILE A 239 2.62 -17.24 -3.92
N ASP A 240 2.42 -16.44 -2.89
CA ASP A 240 1.20 -16.43 -2.10
C ASP A 240 0.39 -15.17 -2.37
N HIS A 241 -0.82 -15.37 -2.82
CA HIS A 241 -1.72 -14.28 -3.21
C HIS A 241 -2.68 -13.85 -2.11
N VAL A 242 -2.67 -14.52 -0.94
CA VAL A 242 -3.65 -14.33 0.17
C VAL A 242 -5.09 -14.18 -0.33
N HIS A 243 -5.47 -14.98 -1.33
CA HIS A 243 -6.76 -14.90 -2.04
C HIS A 243 -7.01 -13.56 -2.77
N GLY A 244 -6.00 -12.70 -2.93
CA GLY A 244 -6.12 -11.35 -3.50
C GLY A 244 -6.12 -11.30 -5.03
N SER A 245 -6.21 -10.10 -5.58
CA SER A 245 -6.38 -9.84 -7.02
C SER A 245 -5.14 -10.18 -7.87
N THR A 246 -4.00 -10.47 -7.26
CA THR A 246 -2.78 -10.86 -8.01
C THR A 246 -2.80 -12.30 -8.54
N ARG A 247 -3.83 -13.10 -8.23
CA ARG A 247 -3.90 -14.55 -8.44
C ARG A 247 -3.51 -15.06 -9.83
N THR A 248 -3.79 -14.32 -10.88
CA THR A 248 -3.51 -14.74 -12.26
C THR A 248 -2.37 -13.95 -12.92
N ARG A 249 -1.88 -12.90 -12.30
CA ARG A 249 -0.95 -11.93 -12.89
C ARG A 249 0.43 -12.54 -13.21
N PRO A 250 1.10 -13.25 -12.28
CA PRO A 250 2.39 -13.88 -12.58
C PRO A 250 2.32 -14.89 -13.72
N GLN A 251 1.22 -15.66 -13.83
CA GLN A 251 1.02 -16.61 -14.93
C GLN A 251 0.89 -15.92 -16.28
N ARG A 252 0.19 -14.77 -16.33
CA ARG A 252 0.03 -13.99 -17.56
C ARG A 252 1.35 -13.38 -18.01
N LEU A 253 2.16 -12.87 -17.07
CA LEU A 253 3.43 -12.20 -17.36
C LEU A 253 4.60 -13.14 -17.66
N LEU A 254 4.69 -14.26 -16.95
CA LEU A 254 5.82 -15.20 -17.05
C LEU A 254 5.46 -16.53 -17.73
N GLY A 255 4.17 -16.73 -18.06
CA GLY A 255 3.70 -18.03 -18.53
C GLY A 255 3.65 -19.06 -17.40
N GLN A 256 3.16 -20.26 -17.73
CA GLN A 256 3.13 -21.37 -16.78
C GLN A 256 4.50 -22.05 -16.67
N SER A 257 4.85 -22.48 -15.46
CA SER A 257 6.06 -23.27 -15.20
C SER A 257 5.83 -24.20 -14.00
N PRO A 258 6.26 -25.49 -14.05
CA PRO A 258 6.20 -26.39 -12.91
C PRO A 258 7.14 -25.96 -11.76
N LYS A 259 8.03 -25.01 -12.00
CA LYS A 259 8.95 -24.43 -11.02
C LYS A 259 8.33 -23.29 -10.22
N ILE A 260 7.09 -22.88 -10.56
CA ILE A 260 6.35 -21.85 -9.83
C ILE A 260 5.18 -22.51 -9.12
N LYS A 261 5.14 -22.38 -7.79
CA LYS A 261 4.03 -22.83 -6.93
C LYS A 261 3.22 -21.64 -6.46
N TYR A 262 1.91 -21.77 -6.53
CA TYR A 262 0.97 -20.74 -6.14
C TYR A 262 0.21 -21.18 -4.89
N PHE A 263 -0.03 -20.25 -3.96
CA PHE A 263 -0.74 -20.48 -2.71
C PHE A 263 -1.91 -19.51 -2.60
N ARG A 264 -2.98 -19.93 -1.94
CA ARG A 264 -4.19 -19.14 -1.69
C ARG A 264 -4.69 -18.45 -2.95
N THR A 265 -4.94 -19.26 -3.98
CA THR A 265 -5.40 -18.82 -5.32
C THR A 265 -6.91 -18.89 -5.52
N GLU A 266 -7.65 -19.44 -4.56
CA GLU A 266 -9.09 -19.52 -4.58
C GLU A 266 -9.70 -18.12 -4.43
N ASP A 267 -10.86 -17.91 -5.08
CA ASP A 267 -11.66 -16.71 -4.88
C ASP A 267 -12.41 -16.81 -3.54
N ASP A 268 -11.87 -16.16 -2.52
CA ASP A 268 -12.42 -16.19 -1.17
C ASP A 268 -12.54 -14.78 -0.59
N TYR A 269 -13.75 -14.26 -0.51
CA TYR A 269 -14.06 -12.95 0.05
C TYR A 269 -13.71 -12.79 1.53
N LEU A 270 -13.53 -13.91 2.25
CA LEU A 270 -13.19 -13.93 3.67
C LEU A 270 -11.70 -14.17 3.94
N PHE A 271 -10.89 -14.33 2.88
CA PHE A 271 -9.43 -14.54 2.95
C PHE A 271 -9.03 -15.72 3.84
N GLY A 272 -9.86 -16.79 3.90
CA GLY A 272 -9.62 -17.92 4.80
C GLY A 272 -9.70 -17.55 6.29
N GLY A 273 -10.29 -16.41 6.62
CA GLY A 273 -10.42 -15.91 8.00
C GLY A 273 -9.17 -15.22 8.55
N ILE A 274 -8.16 -14.92 7.70
CA ILE A 274 -6.93 -14.23 8.11
C ILE A 274 -6.96 -12.73 7.77
N ALA A 275 -6.12 -11.93 8.42
CA ALA A 275 -5.78 -10.59 7.94
C ALA A 275 -4.86 -10.73 6.71
N PRO A 276 -5.28 -10.26 5.52
CA PRO A 276 -4.59 -10.56 4.27
C PRO A 276 -3.40 -9.61 4.01
N GLU A 277 -2.50 -9.51 4.97
CA GLU A 277 -1.31 -8.64 4.88
C GLU A 277 -0.02 -9.45 4.69
N PRO A 278 1.02 -8.89 4.05
CA PRO A 278 2.35 -9.46 4.00
C PRO A 278 2.98 -9.48 5.40
N SER A 279 2.80 -10.57 6.13
CA SER A 279 3.33 -10.76 7.48
C SER A 279 4.13 -12.05 7.59
N SER A 280 5.02 -12.15 8.59
CA SER A 280 5.79 -13.36 8.84
C SER A 280 4.89 -14.57 9.13
N GLU A 281 3.73 -14.35 9.78
CA GLU A 281 2.73 -15.38 10.02
C GLU A 281 2.16 -15.93 8.70
N ASN A 282 1.75 -15.04 7.81
CA ASN A 282 1.20 -15.42 6.50
C ASN A 282 2.25 -16.02 5.57
N MET A 283 3.55 -15.71 5.77
CA MET A 283 4.67 -16.21 4.97
C MET A 283 5.03 -17.68 5.29
N LYS A 284 4.58 -18.23 6.41
CA LYS A 284 4.97 -19.58 6.88
C LYS A 284 4.84 -20.66 5.81
N LYS A 285 3.71 -20.74 5.11
CA LYS A 285 3.46 -21.75 4.06
C LYS A 285 4.49 -21.68 2.94
N VAL A 286 4.83 -20.47 2.50
CA VAL A 286 5.84 -20.22 1.47
C VAL A 286 7.22 -20.61 1.96
N THR A 287 7.59 -20.19 3.17
CA THR A 287 8.88 -20.51 3.80
C THR A 287 9.09 -22.01 3.95
N GLU A 288 8.08 -22.75 4.42
CA GLU A 288 8.12 -24.20 4.58
C GLU A 288 8.29 -24.94 3.25
N ALA A 289 7.55 -24.49 2.21
CA ALA A 289 7.68 -25.07 0.87
C ALA A 289 9.09 -24.89 0.29
N LEU A 290 9.72 -23.73 0.50
CA LEU A 290 11.08 -23.47 0.06
C LEU A 290 12.12 -24.25 0.88
N ARG A 291 11.95 -24.35 2.19
CA ARG A 291 12.84 -25.15 3.07
C ARG A 291 12.84 -26.62 2.71
N SER A 292 11.70 -27.16 2.29
CA SER A 292 11.54 -28.55 1.88
C SER A 292 12.13 -28.87 0.51
N SER A 293 12.66 -27.88 -0.21
CA SER A 293 13.22 -28.02 -1.56
C SER A 293 14.74 -27.94 -1.55
N ASN A 294 15.37 -28.74 -2.41
CA ASN A 294 16.80 -28.69 -2.69
C ASN A 294 17.14 -27.82 -3.91
N ALA A 295 16.18 -27.09 -4.49
CA ALA A 295 16.43 -26.20 -5.61
C ALA A 295 17.54 -25.18 -5.28
N LYS A 296 18.41 -24.94 -6.26
CA LYS A 296 19.53 -23.99 -6.12
C LYS A 296 19.03 -22.56 -5.90
N PHE A 297 18.08 -22.14 -6.73
CA PHE A 297 17.50 -20.81 -6.64
C PHE A 297 16.10 -20.87 -6.02
N LYS A 298 15.89 -20.14 -4.95
CA LYS A 298 14.65 -20.12 -4.18
C LYS A 298 14.16 -18.69 -3.99
N LEU A 299 12.90 -18.46 -4.33
CA LEU A 299 12.23 -17.17 -4.07
C LEU A 299 10.81 -17.43 -3.60
N GLY A 300 10.46 -16.89 -2.46
CA GLY A 300 9.11 -16.83 -1.95
C GLY A 300 8.63 -15.40 -1.83
N VAL A 301 7.40 -15.16 -2.23
CA VAL A 301 6.76 -13.84 -2.07
C VAL A 301 5.34 -14.01 -1.57
N ILE A 302 4.88 -13.00 -0.84
CA ILE A 302 3.49 -12.82 -0.44
C ILE A 302 3.05 -11.42 -0.83
N MET A 303 1.87 -11.31 -1.46
CA MET A 303 1.30 -10.06 -1.94
C MET A 303 -0.03 -9.80 -1.24
N ASP A 304 -0.36 -8.53 -0.96
CA ASP A 304 -1.65 -8.17 -0.38
C ASP A 304 -2.80 -8.20 -1.43
N PRO A 305 -4.08 -8.10 -0.99
CA PRO A 305 -5.22 -8.30 -1.90
C PRO A 305 -5.26 -7.41 -3.12
N ASP A 306 -4.86 -6.17 -3.04
CA ASP A 306 -4.86 -5.24 -4.17
C ASP A 306 -3.48 -5.08 -4.82
N GLY A 307 -2.51 -5.92 -4.43
CA GLY A 307 -1.23 -6.06 -5.09
C GLY A 307 -0.32 -4.84 -4.98
N ASP A 308 -0.49 -3.99 -3.97
CA ASP A 308 0.36 -2.83 -3.77
C ASP A 308 1.50 -3.08 -2.76
N ARG A 309 1.49 -4.23 -2.02
CA ARG A 309 2.50 -4.61 -1.04
C ARG A 309 3.06 -6.00 -1.30
N ILE A 310 4.34 -6.18 -0.95
CA ILE A 310 5.03 -7.46 -1.13
C ILE A 310 6.12 -7.65 -0.07
N ARG A 311 6.26 -8.90 0.41
CA ARG A 311 7.36 -9.35 1.27
C ARG A 311 8.00 -10.59 0.69
N PHE A 312 9.26 -10.82 1.03
CA PHE A 312 10.11 -11.82 0.39
C PHE A 312 10.74 -12.80 1.37
N THR A 313 11.05 -14.00 0.89
CA THR A 313 11.90 -14.99 1.56
C THR A 313 12.61 -15.88 0.55
N ASP A 314 13.76 -16.42 0.90
CA ASP A 314 14.39 -17.55 0.18
C ASP A 314 14.23 -18.88 0.90
N GLY A 315 13.40 -18.91 1.96
CA GLY A 315 13.20 -20.04 2.85
C GLY A 315 14.13 -20.04 4.07
N THR A 316 15.23 -19.31 4.04
CA THR A 316 16.18 -19.14 5.16
C THR A 316 16.06 -17.74 5.76
N THR A 317 16.04 -16.74 4.92
CA THR A 317 16.00 -15.31 5.27
C THR A 317 14.67 -14.72 4.81
N GLU A 318 13.94 -14.08 5.72
CA GLU A 318 12.80 -13.23 5.39
C GLU A 318 13.27 -11.79 5.23
N LEU A 319 12.87 -11.14 4.15
CA LEU A 319 13.24 -9.76 3.82
C LEU A 319 12.00 -8.86 3.75
N PRO A 320 11.67 -8.14 4.83
CA PRO A 320 10.74 -7.02 4.77
C PRO A 320 11.31 -5.88 3.93
N MET A 321 10.46 -4.96 3.51
CA MET A 321 10.80 -3.90 2.56
C MET A 321 11.92 -2.97 3.04
N ASN A 322 12.11 -2.80 4.35
CA ASN A 322 13.26 -2.09 4.90
C ASN A 322 14.61 -2.58 4.34
N TYR A 323 14.72 -3.89 4.10
CA TYR A 323 15.92 -4.50 3.53
C TYR A 323 15.79 -4.65 2.02
N PHE A 324 14.66 -5.20 1.53
CA PHE A 324 14.50 -5.44 0.10
C PHE A 324 14.58 -4.16 -0.74
N GLY A 325 13.97 -3.06 -0.30
CA GLY A 325 14.05 -1.77 -1.00
C GLY A 325 15.49 -1.23 -1.10
N ALA A 326 16.28 -1.44 -0.04
CA ALA A 326 17.70 -1.09 -0.04
C ALA A 326 18.52 -1.95 -1.02
N LEU A 327 18.25 -3.27 -1.07
CA LEU A 327 18.85 -4.18 -2.05
C LEU A 327 18.44 -3.81 -3.47
N ALA A 328 17.18 -3.50 -3.71
CA ALA A 328 16.67 -3.07 -5.01
C ALA A 328 17.38 -1.80 -5.48
N PHE A 329 17.58 -0.81 -4.60
CA PHE A 329 18.35 0.38 -4.91
C PHE A 329 19.80 0.05 -5.27
N HIS A 330 20.50 -0.74 -4.44
CA HIS A 330 21.87 -1.19 -4.72
C HIS A 330 21.97 -1.91 -6.05
N PHE A 331 21.02 -2.83 -6.34
CA PHE A 331 20.96 -3.59 -7.58
C PHE A 331 20.77 -2.69 -8.79
N PHE A 332 19.83 -1.77 -8.76
CA PHE A 332 19.57 -0.85 -9.86
C PHE A 332 20.77 0.07 -10.11
N TYR A 333 21.40 0.57 -9.06
CA TYR A 333 22.57 1.45 -9.18
C TYR A 333 23.80 0.73 -9.71
N LYS A 334 24.14 -0.45 -9.14
CA LYS A 334 25.39 -1.19 -9.40
C LYS A 334 25.30 -2.09 -10.63
N TYR A 335 24.21 -2.83 -10.81
CA TYR A 335 24.06 -3.84 -11.85
C TYR A 335 23.28 -3.38 -13.07
N LYS A 336 22.32 -2.47 -12.91
CA LYS A 336 21.58 -1.89 -14.04
C LYS A 336 22.16 -0.54 -14.48
N GLY A 337 23.07 0.07 -13.71
CA GLY A 337 23.76 1.32 -14.06
C GLY A 337 22.89 2.57 -13.99
N PHE A 338 21.69 2.50 -13.39
CA PHE A 338 20.83 3.67 -13.24
C PHE A 338 21.44 4.69 -12.28
N LYS A 339 21.27 5.98 -12.60
CA LYS A 339 21.72 7.10 -11.77
C LYS A 339 20.52 7.94 -11.35
N GLY A 340 20.52 8.39 -10.10
CA GLY A 340 19.46 9.17 -9.51
C GLY A 340 19.46 9.07 -7.99
N VAL A 341 18.33 9.35 -7.37
CA VAL A 341 18.17 9.30 -5.91
C VAL A 341 17.44 8.04 -5.46
N VAL A 342 17.61 7.68 -4.20
CA VAL A 342 16.67 6.79 -3.52
C VAL A 342 15.66 7.62 -2.73
N THR A 343 14.39 7.22 -2.75
CA THR A 343 13.33 7.89 -2.01
C THR A 343 12.71 6.93 -1.00
N LYS A 344 12.60 7.38 0.26
CA LYS A 344 12.04 6.59 1.36
C LYS A 344 11.23 7.46 2.31
N SER A 345 10.39 6.82 3.16
CA SER A 345 9.73 7.52 4.25
C SER A 345 10.67 7.72 5.45
N VAL A 346 10.37 8.70 6.29
CA VAL A 346 11.10 8.96 7.56
C VAL A 346 11.08 7.77 8.52
N ALA A 347 10.10 6.86 8.38
CA ALA A 347 9.94 5.64 9.16
C ALA A 347 10.73 4.43 8.61
N THR A 348 11.32 4.57 7.43
CA THR A 348 12.05 3.50 6.74
C THR A 348 13.51 3.46 7.21
N SER A 349 14.10 2.26 7.24
CA SER A 349 15.48 1.99 7.67
C SER A 349 16.52 2.91 7.02
N ASN A 350 17.55 3.28 7.76
CA ASN A 350 18.73 3.98 7.25
C ASN A 350 19.75 3.05 6.56
N PHE A 351 19.45 1.76 6.42
CA PHE A 351 20.31 0.85 5.65
C PHE A 351 20.54 1.35 4.23
N VAL A 352 19.49 1.83 3.57
CA VAL A 352 19.63 2.41 2.22
C VAL A 352 20.42 3.71 2.21
N ASN A 353 20.43 4.48 3.31
CA ASN A 353 21.25 5.69 3.43
C ASN A 353 22.74 5.34 3.37
N ALA A 354 23.18 4.33 4.15
CA ALA A 354 24.56 3.87 4.12
C ALA A 354 25.00 3.39 2.73
N ILE A 355 24.12 2.72 2.00
CA ILE A 355 24.36 2.30 0.62
C ILE A 355 24.50 3.54 -0.31
N ALA A 356 23.54 4.45 -0.25
CA ALA A 356 23.50 5.62 -1.12
C ALA A 356 24.69 6.54 -0.88
N GLU A 357 25.05 6.81 0.36
CA GLU A 357 26.21 7.62 0.75
C GLU A 357 27.52 7.03 0.21
N LYS A 358 27.75 5.73 0.39
CA LYS A 358 28.96 5.05 -0.09
C LYS A 358 29.03 5.00 -1.62
N LEU A 359 27.88 4.95 -2.31
CA LEU A 359 27.79 4.99 -3.77
C LEU A 359 27.78 6.41 -4.35
N GLY A 360 27.76 7.46 -3.52
CA GLY A 360 27.67 8.86 -3.95
C GLY A 360 26.31 9.22 -4.57
N ALA A 361 25.24 8.56 -4.17
CA ALA A 361 23.88 8.80 -4.63
C ALA A 361 23.10 9.70 -3.68
N GLY A 362 22.09 10.41 -4.21
CA GLY A 362 21.22 11.25 -3.40
C GLY A 362 20.15 10.43 -2.64
N ILE A 363 19.69 10.99 -1.50
CA ILE A 363 18.65 10.41 -0.66
C ILE A 363 17.54 11.44 -0.50
N LYS A 364 16.28 11.00 -0.65
CA LYS A 364 15.09 11.81 -0.39
C LYS A 364 14.24 11.12 0.68
N GLU A 365 14.20 11.72 1.85
CA GLU A 365 13.38 11.27 2.97
C GLU A 365 12.12 12.15 3.06
N THR A 366 10.92 11.53 3.06
CA THR A 366 9.64 12.22 3.08
C THR A 366 8.79 11.80 4.28
N MET A 367 7.64 12.47 4.46
CA MET A 367 6.58 11.95 5.32
C MET A 367 6.16 10.55 4.87
N VAL A 368 5.60 9.75 5.79
CA VAL A 368 4.98 8.46 5.49
C VAL A 368 3.80 8.64 4.54
N GLY A 369 3.70 7.76 3.57
CA GLY A 369 2.66 7.75 2.54
C GLY A 369 3.24 7.90 1.13
N PHE A 370 3.00 6.89 0.31
CA PHE A 370 3.62 6.76 -1.03
C PHE A 370 3.35 7.95 -1.96
N LYS A 371 2.22 8.65 -1.77
CA LYS A 371 1.91 9.91 -2.46
C LYS A 371 3.00 10.98 -2.34
N ASN A 372 3.77 10.95 -1.25
CA ASN A 372 4.85 11.90 -1.00
C ASN A 372 6.10 11.62 -1.86
N PHE A 373 6.18 10.46 -2.51
CA PHE A 373 7.26 10.10 -3.45
C PHE A 373 7.01 10.59 -4.87
N ARG A 374 5.78 11.00 -5.18
CA ARG A 374 5.38 11.46 -6.51
C ARG A 374 6.36 12.49 -7.13
N PRO A 375 6.84 13.54 -6.44
CA PRO A 375 7.77 14.51 -7.03
C PRO A 375 9.06 13.88 -7.56
N TYR A 376 9.48 12.74 -7.01
CA TYR A 376 10.70 12.05 -7.37
C TYR A 376 10.47 10.90 -8.37
N LEU A 377 9.27 10.35 -8.44
CA LEU A 377 8.89 9.28 -9.37
C LEU A 377 8.50 9.81 -10.76
N LEU A 378 8.03 11.05 -10.86
CA LEU A 378 7.66 11.67 -12.13
C LEU A 378 8.84 11.65 -13.13
N SER A 379 8.56 11.36 -14.40
CA SER A 379 9.55 11.38 -15.47
C SER A 379 10.20 12.75 -15.68
N THR A 380 9.53 13.81 -15.28
CA THR A 380 9.97 15.21 -15.36
C THR A 380 10.82 15.64 -14.16
N SER A 381 11.01 14.79 -13.15
CA SER A 381 11.80 15.14 -11.97
C SER A 381 13.27 15.33 -12.30
N SER A 382 13.87 16.42 -11.84
CA SER A 382 15.31 16.66 -11.89
C SER A 382 16.09 15.78 -10.91
N GLU A 383 15.43 15.31 -9.85
CA GLU A 383 15.95 14.40 -8.82
C GLU A 383 15.20 13.08 -8.87
N ARG A 384 15.32 12.36 -9.98
CA ARG A 384 14.52 11.19 -10.27
C ARG A 384 14.89 10.00 -9.39
N ALA A 385 13.88 9.40 -8.76
CA ALA A 385 14.05 8.20 -7.96
C ALA A 385 14.40 6.98 -8.85
N ILE A 386 15.44 6.25 -8.45
CA ILE A 386 15.76 4.93 -9.00
C ILE A 386 14.83 3.90 -8.36
N ILE A 387 14.71 3.93 -7.04
CA ILE A 387 13.79 3.15 -6.23
C ILE A 387 13.13 4.09 -5.21
N ALA A 388 11.84 3.88 -4.99
CA ALA A 388 11.05 4.51 -3.94
C ALA A 388 10.33 3.41 -3.15
N PHE A 389 10.47 3.40 -1.81
CA PHE A 389 9.90 2.35 -0.98
C PHE A 389 9.57 2.81 0.44
N GLU A 390 8.64 2.08 1.07
CA GLU A 390 8.23 2.29 2.46
C GLU A 390 8.40 1.01 3.28
N GLU A 391 8.68 1.17 4.56
CA GLU A 391 8.75 0.08 5.55
C GLU A 391 7.46 -0.76 5.63
N SER A 392 6.38 -0.27 5.04
CA SER A 392 5.06 -0.92 4.97
C SER A 392 4.88 -1.86 3.79
N ASP A 393 5.98 -2.41 3.26
CA ASP A 393 6.03 -3.41 2.20
C ASP A 393 5.62 -2.90 0.80
N GLY A 394 5.70 -1.58 0.56
CA GLY A 394 5.42 -0.96 -0.73
C GLY A 394 6.67 -0.49 -1.47
N ILE A 395 6.74 -0.71 -2.77
CA ILE A 395 7.86 -0.35 -3.65
C ILE A 395 7.39 0.09 -5.04
N SER A 396 8.08 1.05 -5.62
CA SER A 396 8.08 1.38 -7.04
C SER A 396 9.47 1.89 -7.46
N GLY A 397 9.66 2.25 -8.71
CA GLY A 397 11.01 2.65 -9.14
C GLY A 397 11.06 3.41 -10.45
N TYR A 398 12.27 3.50 -10.96
CA TYR A 398 12.60 4.22 -12.18
C TYR A 398 11.74 3.77 -13.36
N ASN A 399 11.10 4.75 -13.98
CA ASN A 399 10.29 4.53 -15.18
C ASN A 399 9.15 3.51 -14.96
N HIS A 400 8.55 3.53 -13.77
CA HIS A 400 7.45 2.66 -13.39
C HIS A 400 6.23 3.49 -12.96
N THR A 401 5.24 2.88 -12.30
CA THR A 401 4.04 3.56 -11.80
C THR A 401 4.37 4.54 -10.67
N LEU A 402 3.51 5.55 -10.48
CA LEU A 402 3.56 6.44 -9.32
C LEU A 402 2.92 5.82 -8.08
N GLU A 403 2.38 4.61 -8.21
CA GLU A 403 1.79 3.80 -7.13
C GLU A 403 2.73 2.65 -6.77
N LYS A 404 2.55 2.08 -5.58
CA LYS A 404 3.25 0.87 -5.14
C LYS A 404 2.84 -0.31 -6.00
N ASP A 405 3.79 -1.23 -6.23
CA ASP A 405 3.57 -2.36 -7.12
C ASP A 405 4.29 -3.62 -6.64
N SER A 406 3.51 -4.60 -6.20
CA SER A 406 4.01 -5.90 -5.76
C SER A 406 4.58 -6.73 -6.91
N ILE A 407 3.99 -6.63 -8.11
CA ILE A 407 4.48 -7.36 -9.29
C ILE A 407 5.84 -6.79 -9.74
N PHE A 408 6.01 -5.46 -9.71
CA PHE A 408 7.31 -4.85 -9.92
C PHE A 408 8.34 -5.38 -8.93
N GLY A 409 8.03 -5.38 -7.63
CA GLY A 409 8.91 -5.93 -6.58
C GLY A 409 9.29 -7.39 -6.84
N PHE A 410 8.33 -8.23 -7.23
CA PHE A 410 8.55 -9.62 -7.59
C PHE A 410 9.50 -9.79 -8.79
N LEU A 411 9.26 -9.05 -9.87
CA LEU A 411 10.10 -9.11 -11.07
C LEU A 411 11.52 -8.59 -10.79
N VAL A 412 11.67 -7.56 -9.94
CA VAL A 412 12.98 -7.07 -9.49
C VAL A 412 13.74 -8.14 -8.70
N ALA A 413 13.07 -8.88 -7.80
CA ALA A 413 13.69 -9.97 -7.06
C ALA A 413 14.20 -11.09 -7.98
N LEU A 414 13.40 -11.47 -8.98
CA LEU A 414 13.80 -12.46 -9.99
C LEU A 414 15.02 -11.96 -10.82
N GLU A 415 15.00 -10.70 -11.27
CA GLU A 415 16.11 -10.14 -12.02
C GLU A 415 17.37 -10.03 -11.18
N MET A 416 17.24 -9.68 -9.90
CA MET A 416 18.34 -9.67 -8.94
C MET A 416 19.00 -11.05 -8.84
N MET A 417 18.21 -12.11 -8.66
CA MET A 417 18.73 -13.49 -8.65
C MET A 417 19.38 -13.89 -9.96
N ALA A 418 18.77 -13.57 -11.09
CA ALA A 418 19.28 -13.91 -12.42
C ALA A 418 20.62 -13.21 -12.74
N LYS A 419 20.78 -11.96 -12.34
CA LYS A 419 22.00 -11.16 -12.64
C LYS A 419 23.12 -11.41 -11.62
N THR A 420 22.78 -11.65 -10.35
CA THR A 420 23.80 -11.87 -9.29
C THR A 420 24.21 -13.32 -9.16
N GLY A 421 23.39 -14.28 -9.62
CA GLY A 421 23.58 -15.71 -9.42
C GLY A 421 23.42 -16.15 -7.97
N LYS A 422 22.75 -15.33 -7.11
CA LYS A 422 22.56 -15.54 -5.67
C LYS A 422 21.08 -15.54 -5.31
N ASN A 423 20.72 -16.25 -4.25
CA ASN A 423 19.45 -16.05 -3.58
C ASN A 423 19.41 -14.69 -2.91
N ILE A 424 18.21 -14.15 -2.69
CA ILE A 424 18.05 -12.80 -2.12
C ILE A 424 18.64 -12.67 -0.72
N GLY A 425 18.61 -13.73 0.11
CA GLY A 425 19.21 -13.74 1.43
C GLY A 425 20.74 -13.75 1.39
N ASP A 426 21.36 -14.45 0.43
CA ASP A 426 22.81 -14.43 0.24
C ASP A 426 23.28 -13.06 -0.27
N TYR A 427 22.53 -12.48 -1.22
CA TYR A 427 22.81 -11.13 -1.69
C TYR A 427 22.66 -10.08 -0.58
N PHE A 428 21.66 -10.25 0.29
CA PHE A 428 21.48 -9.40 1.47
C PHE A 428 22.68 -9.45 2.42
N LYS A 429 23.21 -10.63 2.70
CA LYS A 429 24.39 -10.79 3.54
C LYS A 429 25.60 -10.04 2.98
N ASP A 430 25.88 -10.20 1.66
CA ASP A 430 26.98 -9.46 1.02
C ASP A 430 26.82 -7.94 1.19
N VAL A 431 25.59 -7.44 0.97
CA VAL A 431 25.33 -6.00 1.07
C VAL A 431 25.42 -5.52 2.54
N GLN A 432 24.98 -6.32 3.51
CA GLN A 432 25.18 -5.99 4.93
C GLN A 432 26.66 -5.98 5.32
N GLU A 433 27.45 -6.93 4.87
CA GLU A 433 28.89 -6.97 5.13
C GLU A 433 29.61 -5.74 4.54
N GLU A 434 29.18 -5.28 3.37
CA GLU A 434 29.75 -4.11 2.72
C GLU A 434 29.29 -2.77 3.33
N PHE A 435 28.03 -2.64 3.74
CA PHE A 435 27.42 -1.34 4.12
C PHE A 435 27.01 -1.24 5.61
N GLY A 436 27.14 -2.33 6.36
CA GLY A 436 26.83 -2.39 7.79
C GLY A 436 25.47 -2.97 8.12
N TYR A 437 25.26 -3.21 9.41
CA TYR A 437 24.08 -3.88 9.95
C TYR A 437 23.10 -2.87 10.55
N PHE A 438 21.82 -3.07 10.28
CA PHE A 438 20.70 -2.24 10.73
C PHE A 438 19.55 -3.15 11.17
N TYR A 439 18.93 -2.85 12.31
CA TYR A 439 17.90 -3.68 12.92
C TYR A 439 16.64 -2.84 13.18
N PRO A 440 15.82 -2.58 12.14
CA PRO A 440 14.57 -1.85 12.29
C PRO A 440 13.48 -2.72 12.91
N ASP A 441 12.58 -2.09 13.70
CA ASP A 441 11.36 -2.72 14.19
C ASP A 441 10.25 -1.68 14.37
N ARG A 442 8.98 -2.11 14.47
CA ARG A 442 7.84 -1.23 14.61
C ARG A 442 6.69 -1.84 15.41
N SER A 443 5.92 -1.01 16.09
CA SER A 443 4.66 -1.37 16.72
C SER A 443 3.73 -0.17 16.82
N GLY A 444 2.61 -0.34 17.54
CA GLY A 444 1.67 0.74 17.77
C GLY A 444 0.79 0.49 18.97
N ILE A 445 0.27 1.59 19.53
CA ILE A 445 -0.61 1.61 20.69
C ILE A 445 -1.96 2.15 20.22
N VAL A 446 -3.02 1.38 20.46
CA VAL A 446 -4.40 1.82 20.19
C VAL A 446 -4.76 2.91 21.20
N VAL A 447 -5.39 3.97 20.73
CA VAL A 447 -5.86 5.08 21.55
C VAL A 447 -7.35 5.24 21.41
N ASP A 448 -7.96 5.96 22.36
CA ASP A 448 -9.38 6.30 22.27
C ASP A 448 -9.65 7.15 21.01
N ARG A 449 -10.75 6.88 20.32
CA ARG A 449 -11.14 7.62 19.10
C ARG A 449 -11.28 9.13 19.34
N SER A 450 -11.69 9.55 20.54
CA SER A 450 -11.79 10.97 20.91
C SER A 450 -10.47 11.72 20.92
N LEU A 451 -9.35 11.00 21.04
CA LEU A 451 -8.01 11.60 21.00
C LEU A 451 -7.49 11.81 19.58
N VAL A 452 -8.09 11.18 18.56
CA VAL A 452 -7.60 11.23 17.18
C VAL A 452 -7.62 12.67 16.65
N GLY A 453 -6.57 13.03 15.89
CA GLY A 453 -6.41 14.36 15.30
C GLY A 453 -5.60 15.31 16.18
N LYS A 454 -6.04 16.55 16.28
CA LYS A 454 -5.30 17.64 16.97
C LYS A 454 -4.93 17.31 18.43
N PRO A 455 -5.83 16.75 19.27
CA PRO A 455 -5.48 16.44 20.65
C PRO A 455 -4.32 15.45 20.77
N LEU A 456 -4.27 14.43 19.89
CA LEU A 456 -3.18 13.44 19.90
C LEU A 456 -1.86 14.05 19.45
N VAL A 457 -1.90 14.90 18.42
CA VAL A 457 -0.70 15.60 17.91
C VAL A 457 -0.11 16.51 19.01
N GLU A 458 -0.96 17.24 19.74
CA GLU A 458 -0.53 18.10 20.87
C GLU A 458 0.11 17.28 21.99
N LYS A 459 -0.48 16.15 22.38
CA LYS A 459 0.11 15.24 23.38
C LYS A 459 1.49 14.73 22.94
N LEU A 460 1.59 14.22 21.72
CA LEU A 460 2.84 13.68 21.20
C LEU A 460 3.93 14.76 20.99
N SER A 461 3.54 16.01 20.75
CA SER A 461 4.49 17.11 20.60
C SER A 461 5.28 17.39 21.89
N LYS A 462 4.73 17.08 23.06
CA LYS A 462 5.41 17.23 24.37
C LYS A 462 6.67 16.37 24.50
N ILE A 463 6.79 15.28 23.73
CA ILE A 463 8.03 14.48 23.65
C ILE A 463 9.23 15.39 23.34
N ARG A 464 9.03 16.39 22.49
CA ARG A 464 10.09 17.32 22.09
C ARG A 464 10.56 18.23 23.20
N GLU A 465 9.77 18.45 24.26
CA GLU A 465 10.15 19.29 25.40
C GLU A 465 11.26 18.63 26.24
N THR A 466 11.23 17.31 26.32
CA THR A 466 12.18 16.50 27.11
C THR A 466 13.27 15.84 26.26
N MET A 467 13.02 15.63 24.98
CA MET A 467 13.92 14.94 24.05
C MET A 467 14.59 15.96 23.11
N GLN A 468 15.56 16.71 23.65
CA GLN A 468 16.29 17.74 22.91
C GLN A 468 17.71 17.25 22.54
N PRO A 469 18.33 17.77 21.46
CA PRO A 469 19.72 17.50 21.15
C PRO A 469 20.63 17.77 22.35
N GLY A 470 21.54 16.83 22.64
CA GLY A 470 22.42 16.85 23.84
C GLY A 470 21.82 16.19 25.08
N SER A 471 20.52 15.95 25.15
CA SER A 471 19.89 15.18 26.24
C SER A 471 20.27 13.71 26.16
N LYS A 472 20.30 13.06 27.34
CA LYS A 472 20.64 11.64 27.48
C LYS A 472 19.40 10.78 27.71
N VAL A 473 19.33 9.64 27.03
CA VAL A 473 18.28 8.64 27.19
C VAL A 473 18.89 7.30 27.56
N THR A 474 18.37 6.67 28.61
CA THR A 474 18.87 5.38 29.09
C THR A 474 18.01 4.23 28.51
N PHE A 475 18.69 3.24 27.96
CA PHE A 475 18.15 2.02 27.38
C PHE A 475 18.78 0.82 28.09
N GLY A 476 18.09 0.26 29.10
CA GLY A 476 18.69 -0.75 29.97
C GLY A 476 19.92 -0.16 30.67
N ASP A 477 21.08 -0.77 30.48
CA ASP A 477 22.36 -0.33 31.06
C ASP A 477 23.11 0.69 30.19
N ALA A 478 22.68 0.89 28.93
CA ALA A 478 23.32 1.82 28.00
C ALA A 478 22.64 3.20 28.03
N THR A 479 23.45 4.26 27.94
CA THR A 479 22.94 5.63 27.81
C THR A 479 23.42 6.23 26.50
N LYS A 480 22.49 6.75 25.68
CA LYS A 480 22.76 7.38 24.40
C LYS A 480 22.46 8.87 24.48
N THR A 481 23.22 9.67 23.76
CA THR A 481 23.01 11.11 23.63
C THR A 481 22.19 11.41 22.38
N ILE A 482 21.18 12.27 22.51
CA ILE A 482 20.37 12.70 21.35
C ILE A 482 21.25 13.59 20.45
N LYS A 483 21.48 13.14 19.22
CA LYS A 483 22.24 13.86 18.19
C LYS A 483 21.38 14.91 17.50
N THR A 484 20.15 14.52 17.10
CA THR A 484 19.20 15.40 16.42
C THR A 484 17.77 14.92 16.57
N VAL A 485 16.82 15.84 16.38
CA VAL A 485 15.38 15.56 16.38
C VAL A 485 14.78 16.04 15.07
N ILE A 486 14.14 15.14 14.32
CA ILE A 486 13.50 15.39 13.03
C ILE A 486 11.99 15.38 13.23
N THR A 487 11.30 16.40 12.69
CA THR A 487 9.86 16.64 12.92
C THR A 487 9.02 16.63 11.64
N VAL A 488 9.50 15.96 10.61
CA VAL A 488 8.83 15.89 9.28
C VAL A 488 7.49 15.18 9.35
N ASP A 489 7.41 14.08 10.12
CA ASP A 489 6.15 13.33 10.36
C ASP A 489 6.23 12.67 11.74
N GLY A 490 5.73 13.36 12.76
CA GLY A 490 5.88 12.97 14.16
C GLY A 490 7.18 13.48 14.78
N THR A 491 7.80 12.68 15.64
CA THR A 491 9.07 13.02 16.32
C THR A 491 10.05 11.87 16.17
N LYS A 492 11.04 12.03 15.30
CA LYS A 492 12.16 11.08 15.11
C LYS A 492 13.37 11.58 15.89
N ILE A 493 13.83 10.80 16.83
CA ILE A 493 14.99 11.07 17.70
C ILE A 493 16.13 10.22 17.21
N VAL A 494 17.23 10.84 16.79
CA VAL A 494 18.44 10.16 16.32
C VAL A 494 19.52 10.30 17.38
N PHE A 495 20.18 9.20 17.74
CA PHE A 495 21.21 9.14 18.77
C PHE A 495 22.62 9.24 18.19
N ASP A 496 23.62 9.38 19.07
CA ASP A 496 25.04 9.55 18.75
C ASP A 496 25.67 8.35 18.01
N ASP A 497 25.10 7.17 18.15
CA ASP A 497 25.47 5.94 17.41
C ASP A 497 24.66 5.73 16.12
N ASP A 498 23.89 6.74 15.68
CA ASP A 498 22.99 6.72 14.53
C ASP A 498 21.80 5.74 14.64
N SER A 499 21.57 5.13 15.83
CA SER A 499 20.30 4.49 16.13
C SER A 499 19.20 5.56 16.27
N TRP A 500 17.94 5.17 16.05
CA TRP A 500 16.84 6.14 16.13
C TRP A 500 15.53 5.53 16.59
N LEU A 501 14.64 6.36 17.11
CA LEU A 501 13.23 6.05 17.34
C LEU A 501 12.34 7.15 16.74
N LEU A 502 11.18 6.76 16.20
CA LEU A 502 10.17 7.66 15.67
C LEU A 502 8.83 7.36 16.33
N ILE A 503 8.14 8.39 16.81
CA ILE A 503 6.77 8.29 17.35
C ILE A 503 5.88 9.22 16.55
N ARG A 504 4.77 8.68 16.00
CA ARG A 504 3.83 9.43 15.16
C ARG A 504 2.38 8.96 15.33
N PRO A 505 1.39 9.85 15.19
CA PRO A 505 0.01 9.42 15.10
C PRO A 505 -0.23 8.67 13.77
N SER A 506 -1.11 7.67 13.78
CA SER A 506 -1.60 7.09 12.53
C SER A 506 -2.56 8.06 11.85
N GLY A 507 -2.44 8.20 10.53
CA GLY A 507 -3.36 9.04 9.73
C GLY A 507 -4.70 8.35 9.41
N THR A 508 -4.82 7.04 9.67
CA THR A 508 -5.98 6.23 9.24
C THR A 508 -6.66 5.46 10.35
N GLU A 509 -6.00 5.26 11.49
CA GLU A 509 -6.47 4.43 12.59
C GLU A 509 -6.34 5.19 13.92
N PRO A 510 -7.17 4.91 14.94
CA PRO A 510 -6.98 5.44 16.29
C PRO A 510 -5.79 4.76 16.98
N LYS A 511 -4.58 5.10 16.51
CA LYS A 511 -3.34 4.42 16.90
C LYS A 511 -2.16 5.38 16.86
N VAL A 512 -1.26 5.27 17.82
CA VAL A 512 0.08 5.86 17.76
C VAL A 512 1.04 4.78 17.33
N ARG A 513 1.80 5.03 16.27
CA ARG A 513 2.84 4.12 15.79
C ARG A 513 4.19 4.58 16.32
N PHE A 514 5.03 3.62 16.69
CA PHE A 514 6.42 3.87 16.97
C PHE A 514 7.31 2.90 16.19
N TYR A 515 8.46 3.39 15.79
CA TYR A 515 9.45 2.71 14.99
C TYR A 515 10.80 2.89 15.66
N ILE A 516 11.66 1.89 15.54
CA ILE A 516 13.03 1.96 16.00
C ILE A 516 13.98 1.43 14.95
N GLU A 517 15.25 1.82 15.06
CA GLU A 517 16.36 1.14 14.39
C GLU A 517 17.59 1.21 15.28
N THR A 518 18.22 0.06 15.47
CA THR A 518 19.48 -0.08 16.20
C THR A 518 20.61 -0.53 15.28
N ARG A 519 21.86 -0.36 15.74
CA ARG A 519 23.06 -0.83 15.04
C ARG A 519 23.51 -2.21 15.57
N SER A 520 22.87 -2.71 16.60
CA SER A 520 23.11 -4.00 17.23
C SER A 520 21.78 -4.74 17.43
N GLU A 521 21.72 -6.01 17.08
CA GLU A 521 20.54 -6.84 17.31
C GLU A 521 20.23 -6.98 18.81
N ALA A 522 21.25 -7.06 19.64
CA ALA A 522 21.11 -7.19 21.09
C ALA A 522 20.43 -5.96 21.75
N GLU A 523 20.54 -4.77 21.14
CA GLU A 523 19.92 -3.55 21.64
C GLU A 523 18.47 -3.37 21.17
N LYS A 524 18.03 -4.13 20.16
CA LYS A 524 16.72 -3.95 19.52
C LYS A 524 15.57 -4.05 20.51
N ASP A 525 15.51 -5.11 21.30
CA ASP A 525 14.41 -5.35 22.23
C ASP A 525 14.36 -4.30 23.35
N VAL A 526 15.52 -3.85 23.83
CA VAL A 526 15.63 -2.82 24.87
C VAL A 526 15.13 -1.47 24.34
N MET A 527 15.56 -1.08 23.13
CA MET A 527 15.11 0.15 22.50
C MET A 527 13.61 0.09 22.16
N PHE A 528 13.13 -1.04 21.68
CA PHE A 528 11.73 -1.25 21.36
C PHE A 528 10.82 -1.09 22.60
N LYS A 529 11.19 -1.70 23.72
CA LYS A 529 10.49 -1.55 25.00
C LYS A 529 10.45 -0.09 25.44
N LYS A 530 11.60 0.59 25.40
CA LYS A 530 11.72 2.01 25.80
C LYS A 530 10.89 2.94 24.91
N ALA A 531 10.86 2.72 23.60
CA ALA A 531 10.04 3.47 22.66
C ALA A 531 8.53 3.32 23.00
N GLY A 532 8.11 2.10 23.34
CA GLY A 532 6.75 1.83 23.82
C GLY A 532 6.41 2.57 25.13
N GLU A 533 7.33 2.62 26.09
CA GLU A 533 7.18 3.38 27.35
C GLU A 533 7.04 4.89 27.09
N ILE A 534 7.94 5.47 26.30
CA ILE A 534 7.90 6.89 25.92
C ILE A 534 6.56 7.23 25.26
N THR A 535 6.11 6.36 24.34
CA THR A 535 4.83 6.54 23.64
C THR A 535 3.64 6.51 24.60
N LYS A 536 3.60 5.54 25.52
CA LYS A 536 2.53 5.43 26.53
C LYS A 536 2.48 6.67 27.44
N ASN A 537 3.63 7.12 27.92
CA ASN A 537 3.73 8.29 28.77
C ASN A 537 3.25 9.56 28.07
N ALA A 538 3.60 9.74 26.79
CA ALA A 538 3.15 10.87 25.99
C ALA A 538 1.64 10.86 25.74
N ILE A 539 1.02 9.68 25.56
CA ILE A 539 -0.44 9.55 25.41
C ILE A 539 -1.14 9.88 26.73
N ALA A 540 -0.59 9.45 27.87
CA ALA A 540 -1.17 9.65 29.20
C ALA A 540 -1.07 11.10 29.70
N SER A 541 -0.01 11.87 29.30
CA SER A 541 0.19 13.29 29.65
C SER A 541 -0.75 14.23 28.87
#